data_5330b23937ba37291ca9d596e8fa2564
#
_entry.id   5330b23937ba37291ca9d596e8fa2564
#
_cell.length_a   1.000
_cell.length_b   1.000
_cell.length_c   1.000
_cell.angle_alpha   90.00
_cell.angle_beta   90.00
_cell.angle_gamma   90.00
#
_symmetry.space_group_name_H-M   'P 1'
#
loop_
_entity.id
_entity.type
_entity.pdbx_description
1 polymer ?
#
loop_
_entity_poly.entity_id
_entity_poly.type
_entity_poly.pdbx_seq_one_letter_code
_entity_poly.pdbx_strand_id
1 'polypeptide(L)'
;MVVRGYAQQPLAFVATSFLLGLCGGLLLQLDVFGGGTVALGAIFLVTCCVGLIFRPRPAWRSVPSWASILLVCGFFLYAGYVRTWWDGRGRRDEAHRFAQLKETQSCVVRVGMDVLQKPLRGASARYSFYADECAVQTAEAPLAIRYLPVHVEWYAGIDDKPFAPAPGETWRFSGKMAVRPLRNGLNEIRLTTGKGEKRSVKLAVASAESWYVRLDRLRRQAIHRVTLGIESWGAIPALNQAMLLGARHDMPSDMKRIFSNSGTIHVFAISGMHIALVAAFLIAVIRLFGVPRFYWGFFLAPLLVVYTVISGACPSAIRACIMAIVLFFAPLFGRRPNGVAALALTALIVHMIKPALIVNAGSLFSFTVMLGLVLFVRPFSAQLRTAFHCAWFEQRSLLYQSAGNRFHFRMWRFLYWIVRYVSDVLAVSLAAWLVSVPLTAYYFGRLTPGGLFANLVITPAAFMVVVAGCMGLVTSYFSVAVATFFNQVSGLFTQITVWTAEFTAQCPGMNLEIAKWSPHMVALYFTGVILFAFLLRSRDCKARGLEWIGR
;
A
#
# COMPACT_ATOMS: atom_id res chain seq x y z
N MET A 1 -11.88 -29.80 -3.97
CA MET A 1 -11.15 -29.11 -2.88
C MET A 1 -11.08 -27.58 -3.05
N VAL A 2 -10.99 -27.05 -4.27
CA VAL A 2 -11.09 -25.59 -4.54
C VAL A 2 -12.42 -25.02 -4.04
N VAL A 3 -13.53 -25.71 -4.29
CA VAL A 3 -14.86 -25.34 -3.82
C VAL A 3 -15.00 -25.39 -2.28
N ARG A 4 -14.31 -26.30 -1.58
CA ARG A 4 -14.30 -26.33 -0.10
C ARG A 4 -13.57 -25.15 0.53
N GLY A 5 -12.53 -24.60 -0.11
CA GLY A 5 -11.80 -23.44 0.40
C GLY A 5 -12.61 -22.15 0.37
N TYR A 6 -13.45 -21.96 -0.67
CA TYR A 6 -14.30 -20.77 -0.79
C TYR A 6 -15.59 -20.86 0.04
N ALA A 7 -16.17 -22.04 0.19
CA ALA A 7 -17.32 -22.24 1.08
C ALA A 7 -17.01 -21.94 2.56
N GLN A 8 -15.71 -21.91 2.94
CA GLN A 8 -15.26 -21.52 4.28
C GLN A 8 -14.96 -20.01 4.42
N GLN A 9 -15.20 -19.19 3.38
CA GLN A 9 -14.84 -17.77 3.37
C GLN A 9 -16.01 -16.88 2.88
N PRO A 10 -17.12 -16.82 3.62
CA PRO A 10 -18.27 -16.00 3.21
C PRO A 10 -17.92 -14.51 3.09
N LEU A 11 -16.98 -14.00 3.90
CA LEU A 11 -16.51 -12.62 3.82
C LEU A 11 -15.80 -12.30 2.50
N ALA A 12 -15.01 -13.25 1.95
CA ALA A 12 -14.37 -13.04 0.65
C ALA A 12 -15.41 -12.91 -0.46
N PHE A 13 -16.48 -13.67 -0.40
CA PHE A 13 -17.56 -13.63 -1.38
C PHE A 13 -18.36 -12.32 -1.31
N VAL A 14 -18.73 -11.89 -0.10
CA VAL A 14 -19.41 -10.62 0.15
C VAL A 14 -18.55 -9.44 -0.31
N ALA A 15 -17.25 -9.43 0.05
CA ALA A 15 -16.34 -8.37 -0.34
C ALA A 15 -16.16 -8.30 -1.88
N THR A 16 -16.05 -9.46 -2.54
CA THR A 16 -15.93 -9.52 -4.01
C THR A 16 -17.18 -8.97 -4.69
N SER A 17 -18.36 -9.34 -4.20
CA SER A 17 -19.64 -8.86 -4.71
C SER A 17 -19.78 -7.35 -4.54
N PHE A 18 -19.40 -6.81 -3.37
CA PHE A 18 -19.41 -5.38 -3.11
C PHE A 18 -18.45 -4.62 -4.03
N LEU A 19 -17.23 -5.13 -4.20
CA LEU A 19 -16.23 -4.53 -5.08
C LEU A 19 -16.66 -4.55 -6.55
N LEU A 20 -17.29 -5.62 -7.01
CA LEU A 20 -17.89 -5.69 -8.35
C LEU A 20 -18.99 -4.63 -8.54
N GLY A 21 -19.82 -4.42 -7.52
CA GLY A 21 -20.82 -3.35 -7.52
C GLY A 21 -20.20 -1.96 -7.60
N LEU A 22 -19.12 -1.72 -6.84
CA LEU A 22 -18.36 -0.46 -6.90
C LEU A 22 -17.74 -0.25 -8.30
N CYS A 23 -17.12 -1.28 -8.87
CA CYS A 23 -16.54 -1.23 -10.22
C CYS A 23 -17.63 -0.94 -11.27
N GLY A 24 -18.76 -1.64 -11.19
CA GLY A 24 -19.90 -1.42 -12.11
C GLY A 24 -20.44 0.01 -12.02
N GLY A 25 -20.63 0.53 -10.80
CA GLY A 25 -21.08 1.90 -10.59
C GLY A 25 -20.10 2.94 -11.16
N LEU A 26 -18.80 2.68 -11.02
CA LEU A 26 -17.75 3.56 -11.53
C LEU A 26 -17.66 3.54 -13.06
N LEU A 27 -17.73 2.35 -13.69
CA LEU A 27 -17.73 2.21 -15.14
C LEU A 27 -18.92 2.94 -15.79
N LEU A 28 -20.08 2.93 -15.13
CA LEU A 28 -21.25 3.68 -15.56
C LEU A 28 -21.07 5.20 -15.44
N GLN A 29 -20.33 5.66 -14.44
CA GLN A 29 -20.01 7.09 -14.27
C GLN A 29 -19.01 7.60 -15.31
N LEU A 30 -18.12 6.74 -15.81
CA LEU A 30 -17.13 7.09 -16.82
C LEU A 30 -17.66 7.02 -18.25
N ASP A 31 -18.97 6.76 -18.43
CA ASP A 31 -19.64 6.58 -19.74
C ASP A 31 -18.93 5.57 -20.69
N VAL A 32 -18.18 4.64 -20.12
CA VAL A 32 -17.42 3.63 -20.89
C VAL A 32 -18.37 2.65 -21.59
N PHE A 33 -19.60 2.52 -21.10
CA PHE A 33 -20.65 1.70 -21.69
C PHE A 33 -21.95 2.49 -21.79
N GLY A 34 -22.30 2.91 -22.97
CA GLY A 34 -23.58 3.57 -23.32
C GLY A 34 -24.81 2.67 -23.13
N GLY A 35 -25.06 2.21 -21.93
CA GLY A 35 -26.19 1.34 -21.64
C GLY A 35 -26.12 0.76 -20.22
N GLY A 36 -26.30 1.62 -19.20
CA GLY A 36 -26.18 1.26 -17.78
C GLY A 36 -27.01 0.06 -17.32
N THR A 37 -28.09 -0.28 -18.01
CA THR A 37 -28.91 -1.46 -17.75
C THR A 37 -28.24 -2.77 -18.18
N VAL A 38 -27.44 -2.77 -19.25
CA VAL A 38 -26.75 -3.97 -19.77
C VAL A 38 -25.59 -4.37 -18.85
N ALA A 39 -24.82 -3.39 -18.35
CA ALA A 39 -23.70 -3.66 -17.42
C ALA A 39 -24.20 -4.21 -16.07
N LEU A 40 -25.27 -3.69 -15.52
CA LEU A 40 -25.91 -4.21 -14.31
C LEU A 40 -26.42 -5.64 -14.50
N GLY A 41 -27.07 -5.92 -15.64
CA GLY A 41 -27.52 -7.26 -16.00
C GLY A 41 -26.37 -8.24 -16.13
N ALA A 42 -25.25 -7.86 -16.78
CA ALA A 42 -24.07 -8.69 -16.93
C ALA A 42 -23.39 -8.97 -15.57
N ILE A 43 -23.22 -7.96 -14.70
CA ILE A 43 -22.66 -8.13 -13.36
C ILE A 43 -23.55 -9.03 -12.50
N PHE A 44 -24.87 -8.86 -12.57
CA PHE A 44 -25.83 -9.72 -11.88
C PHE A 44 -25.73 -11.17 -12.39
N LEU A 45 -25.65 -11.37 -13.71
CA LEU A 45 -25.52 -12.68 -14.33
C LEU A 45 -24.21 -13.38 -13.95
N VAL A 46 -23.09 -12.64 -13.96
CA VAL A 46 -21.78 -13.15 -13.50
C VAL A 46 -21.84 -13.53 -12.03
N THR A 47 -22.47 -12.73 -11.18
CA THR A 47 -22.61 -13.04 -9.74
C THR A 47 -23.52 -14.25 -9.53
N CYS A 48 -24.59 -14.40 -10.30
CA CYS A 48 -25.44 -15.58 -10.29
C CYS A 48 -24.69 -16.83 -10.78
N CYS A 49 -23.92 -16.72 -11.87
CA CYS A 49 -23.10 -17.82 -12.38
C CYS A 49 -22.00 -18.25 -11.37
N VAL A 50 -21.32 -17.28 -10.76
CA VAL A 50 -20.34 -17.52 -9.70
C VAL A 50 -21.02 -18.19 -8.50
N GLY A 51 -22.20 -17.72 -8.09
CA GLY A 51 -23.01 -18.33 -7.02
C GLY A 51 -23.45 -19.76 -7.33
N LEU A 52 -23.80 -20.05 -8.59
CA LEU A 52 -24.17 -21.39 -9.05
C LEU A 52 -22.97 -22.35 -9.14
N ILE A 53 -21.82 -21.87 -9.61
CA ILE A 53 -20.56 -22.64 -9.70
C ILE A 53 -20.04 -22.99 -8.30
N PHE A 54 -20.23 -22.11 -7.33
CA PHE A 54 -19.79 -22.27 -5.95
C PHE A 54 -20.88 -22.82 -5.02
N ARG A 55 -21.83 -23.60 -5.53
CA ARG A 55 -22.91 -24.24 -4.78
C ARG A 55 -22.36 -25.00 -3.55
N PRO A 56 -22.72 -24.61 -2.30
CA PRO A 56 -22.28 -25.34 -1.12
C PRO A 56 -22.90 -26.75 -1.11
N ARG A 57 -22.08 -27.77 -0.84
CA ARG A 57 -22.55 -29.15 -0.65
C ARG A 57 -23.30 -29.32 0.70
N PRO A 58 -24.20 -30.32 0.84
CA PRO A 58 -25.22 -30.40 1.86
C PRO A 58 -24.75 -30.67 3.31
N ALA A 59 -23.47 -30.43 3.64
CA ALA A 59 -22.96 -30.59 5.02
C ALA A 59 -23.39 -29.46 6.00
N TRP A 60 -24.11 -28.46 5.50
CA TRP A 60 -24.55 -27.29 6.28
C TRP A 60 -26.09 -27.30 6.37
N ARG A 61 -26.65 -28.08 7.23
CA ARG A 61 -28.11 -28.06 7.52
C ARG A 61 -28.62 -26.74 8.13
N SER A 62 -27.75 -25.81 8.48
CA SER A 62 -28.08 -24.48 9.05
C SER A 62 -27.69 -23.29 8.19
N VAL A 63 -27.23 -23.47 6.93
CA VAL A 63 -26.82 -22.36 6.05
C VAL A 63 -28.01 -21.94 5.20
N PRO A 64 -28.24 -20.62 5.04
CA PRO A 64 -29.29 -20.12 4.17
C PRO A 64 -29.16 -20.71 2.75
N SER A 65 -30.31 -20.98 2.13
CA SER A 65 -30.39 -21.52 0.77
C SER A 65 -29.54 -20.66 -0.19
N TRP A 66 -29.09 -21.22 -1.31
CA TRP A 66 -28.35 -20.49 -2.35
C TRP A 66 -29.04 -19.16 -2.74
N ALA A 67 -30.36 -19.10 -2.66
CA ALA A 67 -31.15 -17.89 -2.86
C ALA A 67 -30.80 -16.79 -1.84
N SER A 68 -30.59 -17.14 -0.56
CA SER A 68 -30.19 -16.16 0.47
C SER A 68 -28.77 -15.62 0.22
N ILE A 69 -27.85 -16.48 -0.24
CA ILE A 69 -26.49 -16.03 -0.63
C ILE A 69 -26.56 -15.08 -1.81
N LEU A 70 -27.37 -15.40 -2.83
CA LEU A 70 -27.57 -14.53 -3.99
C LEU A 70 -28.22 -13.21 -3.61
N LEU A 71 -29.20 -13.21 -2.71
CA LEU A 71 -29.81 -11.98 -2.20
C LEU A 71 -28.82 -11.11 -1.46
N VAL A 72 -27.99 -11.69 -0.58
CA VAL A 72 -26.94 -10.96 0.15
C VAL A 72 -25.92 -10.39 -0.83
N CYS A 73 -25.46 -11.17 -1.81
CA CYS A 73 -24.52 -10.69 -2.82
C CYS A 73 -25.13 -9.61 -3.71
N GLY A 74 -26.38 -9.80 -4.14
CA GLY A 74 -27.13 -8.79 -4.90
C GLY A 74 -27.31 -7.48 -4.12
N PHE A 75 -27.62 -7.58 -2.82
CA PHE A 75 -27.70 -6.40 -1.95
C PHE A 75 -26.36 -5.65 -1.87
N PHE A 76 -25.24 -6.35 -1.66
CA PHE A 76 -23.93 -5.70 -1.60
C PHE A 76 -23.47 -5.16 -2.97
N LEU A 77 -23.82 -5.82 -4.07
CA LEU A 77 -23.61 -5.28 -5.43
C LEU A 77 -24.37 -3.98 -5.61
N TYR A 78 -25.66 -3.97 -5.26
CA TYR A 78 -26.51 -2.79 -5.36
C TYR A 78 -26.02 -1.67 -4.43
N ALA A 79 -25.69 -1.97 -3.18
CA ALA A 79 -25.15 -1.01 -2.23
C ALA A 79 -23.84 -0.37 -2.72
N GLY A 80 -22.93 -1.18 -3.29
CA GLY A 80 -21.71 -0.69 -3.92
C GLY A 80 -21.99 0.23 -5.11
N TYR A 81 -22.95 -0.15 -5.97
CA TYR A 81 -23.39 0.67 -7.09
C TYR A 81 -23.98 2.01 -6.63
N VAL A 82 -24.96 1.99 -5.71
CA VAL A 82 -25.63 3.19 -5.19
C VAL A 82 -24.59 4.12 -4.53
N ARG A 83 -23.66 3.57 -3.77
CA ARG A 83 -22.60 4.35 -3.10
C ARG A 83 -21.72 5.08 -4.11
N THR A 84 -21.26 4.40 -5.17
CA THR A 84 -20.45 5.02 -6.23
C THR A 84 -21.22 6.03 -7.04
N TRP A 85 -22.48 5.73 -7.37
CA TRP A 85 -23.35 6.64 -8.09
C TRP A 85 -23.58 7.94 -7.31
N TRP A 86 -23.86 7.83 -5.99
CA TRP A 86 -24.07 8.99 -5.11
C TRP A 86 -22.81 9.85 -5.01
N ASP A 87 -21.67 9.23 -4.72
CA ASP A 87 -20.37 9.90 -4.61
C ASP A 87 -19.97 10.58 -5.93
N GLY A 88 -20.21 9.93 -7.06
CA GLY A 88 -19.92 10.47 -8.38
C GLY A 88 -20.86 11.59 -8.81
N ARG A 89 -22.14 11.54 -8.40
CA ARG A 89 -23.06 12.64 -8.64
C ARG A 89 -22.62 13.89 -7.88
N GLY A 90 -22.31 13.74 -6.59
CA GLY A 90 -21.81 14.84 -5.78
C GLY A 90 -20.53 15.46 -6.36
N ARG A 91 -19.59 14.64 -6.87
CA ARG A 91 -18.36 15.12 -7.52
C ARG A 91 -18.63 15.87 -8.81
N ARG A 92 -19.54 15.39 -9.65
CA ARG A 92 -19.90 16.09 -10.89
C ARG A 92 -20.56 17.42 -10.60
N ASP A 93 -21.50 17.45 -9.67
CA ASP A 93 -22.20 18.67 -9.28
C ASP A 93 -21.23 19.71 -8.70
N GLU A 94 -20.28 19.28 -7.84
CA GLU A 94 -19.21 20.15 -7.34
C GLU A 94 -18.28 20.59 -8.49
N ALA A 95 -17.83 19.69 -9.35
CA ALA A 95 -16.97 20.04 -10.48
C ALA A 95 -17.63 21.07 -11.39
N HIS A 96 -18.92 20.93 -11.70
CA HIS A 96 -19.66 21.92 -12.50
C HIS A 96 -19.79 23.26 -11.78
N ARG A 97 -20.13 23.28 -10.50
CA ARG A 97 -20.25 24.53 -9.71
C ARG A 97 -18.92 25.28 -9.68
N PHE A 98 -17.82 24.57 -9.40
CA PHE A 98 -16.49 25.20 -9.28
C PHE A 98 -15.84 25.50 -10.64
N ALA A 99 -16.20 24.80 -11.72
CA ALA A 99 -15.74 25.13 -13.06
C ALA A 99 -16.27 26.50 -13.57
N GLN A 100 -17.39 26.96 -13.04
CA GLN A 100 -18.00 28.25 -13.36
C GLN A 100 -17.30 29.41 -12.63
N LEU A 101 -16.57 29.15 -11.55
CA LEU A 101 -15.85 30.18 -10.78
C LEU A 101 -14.53 30.53 -11.48
N LYS A 102 -14.56 31.53 -12.39
CA LYS A 102 -13.38 31.97 -13.17
C LYS A 102 -12.49 32.99 -12.44
N GLU A 103 -12.99 33.61 -11.39
CA GLU A 103 -12.32 34.68 -10.66
C GLU A 103 -11.47 34.15 -9.50
N THR A 104 -10.59 35.05 -8.97
CA THR A 104 -9.82 34.77 -7.76
C THR A 104 -10.79 34.60 -6.58
N GLN A 105 -10.81 33.44 -5.97
CA GLN A 105 -11.68 33.08 -4.85
C GLN A 105 -10.91 33.13 -3.54
N SER A 106 -11.59 33.56 -2.47
CA SER A 106 -11.11 33.45 -1.10
C SER A 106 -11.60 32.13 -0.49
N CYS A 107 -10.68 31.29 -0.07
CA CYS A 107 -10.97 29.98 0.47
C CYS A 107 -10.43 29.85 1.88
N VAL A 108 -11.25 29.33 2.80
CA VAL A 108 -10.80 28.89 4.12
C VAL A 108 -10.45 27.42 4.03
N VAL A 109 -9.20 27.10 4.35
CA VAL A 109 -8.62 25.77 4.16
C VAL A 109 -8.03 25.29 5.49
N ARG A 110 -8.37 24.07 5.89
CA ARG A 110 -7.68 23.36 6.96
C ARG A 110 -6.57 22.52 6.37
N VAL A 111 -5.35 22.76 6.82
CA VAL A 111 -4.14 22.11 6.30
C VAL A 111 -4.13 20.63 6.69
N GLY A 112 -4.00 19.77 5.70
CA GLY A 112 -3.86 18.33 5.91
C GLY A 112 -2.46 17.90 6.35
N MET A 113 -2.28 16.60 6.60
CA MET A 113 -1.07 16.05 7.25
C MET A 113 0.21 16.15 6.40
N ASP A 114 0.11 16.13 5.07
CA ASP A 114 1.27 16.05 4.18
C ASP A 114 1.54 17.40 3.51
N VAL A 115 2.31 18.26 4.17
CA VAL A 115 2.76 19.53 3.61
C VAL A 115 4.12 19.35 2.95
N LEU A 116 4.17 19.51 1.63
CA LEU A 116 5.39 19.45 0.83
C LEU A 116 5.95 20.85 0.63
N GLN A 117 7.19 21.08 1.04
CA GLN A 117 7.93 22.31 0.78
C GLN A 117 8.97 22.09 -0.30
N LYS A 118 8.97 22.93 -1.33
CA LYS A 118 10.04 22.96 -2.34
C LYS A 118 10.69 24.35 -2.33
N PRO A 119 12.00 24.44 -2.11
CA PRO A 119 12.72 25.71 -2.26
C PRO A 119 12.67 26.17 -3.73
N LEU A 120 12.48 27.45 -3.95
CA LEU A 120 12.54 28.11 -5.24
C LEU A 120 13.75 29.05 -5.27
N ARG A 121 14.22 29.41 -6.48
CA ARG A 121 15.31 30.42 -6.65
C ARG A 121 14.86 31.75 -6.01
N GLY A 122 15.77 32.42 -5.29
CA GLY A 122 15.52 33.73 -4.66
C GLY A 122 14.76 33.64 -3.35
N ALA A 123 15.11 32.70 -2.47
CA ALA A 123 14.60 32.57 -1.09
C ALA A 123 13.07 32.40 -0.92
N SER A 124 12.31 32.22 -2.03
CA SER A 124 10.90 31.86 -2.02
C SER A 124 10.71 30.35 -1.86
N ALA A 125 9.59 29.91 -1.32
CA ALA A 125 9.25 28.51 -1.19
C ALA A 125 7.87 28.23 -1.79
N ARG A 126 7.71 27.03 -2.38
CA ARG A 126 6.41 26.52 -2.79
C ARG A 126 5.95 25.47 -1.80
N TYR A 127 4.81 25.70 -1.19
CA TYR A 127 4.12 24.71 -0.36
C TYR A 127 3.03 24.03 -1.17
N SER A 128 2.87 22.73 -0.98
CA SER A 128 1.89 21.93 -1.69
C SER A 128 1.32 20.88 -0.73
N PHE A 129 0.00 20.88 -0.55
CA PHE A 129 -0.68 19.96 0.37
C PHE A 129 -2.12 19.72 -0.07
N TYR A 130 -2.71 18.64 0.43
CA TYR A 130 -4.14 18.43 0.33
C TYR A 130 -4.84 19.03 1.55
N ALA A 131 -5.99 19.67 1.32
CA ALA A 131 -6.82 20.20 2.37
C ALA A 131 -7.67 19.08 2.99
N ASP A 132 -7.76 19.05 4.32
CA ASP A 132 -8.69 18.18 5.03
C ASP A 132 -10.12 18.71 4.92
N GLU A 133 -10.27 20.04 5.02
CA GLU A 133 -11.50 20.77 4.84
C GLU A 133 -11.25 22.01 4.00
N CYS A 134 -12.18 22.35 3.12
CA CYS A 134 -12.11 23.56 2.31
C CYS A 134 -13.50 24.17 2.14
N ALA A 135 -13.60 25.47 2.36
CA ALA A 135 -14.80 26.26 2.10
C ALA A 135 -14.47 27.51 1.28
N VAL A 136 -15.16 27.71 0.17
CA VAL A 136 -15.06 28.91 -0.65
C VAL A 136 -15.95 29.98 -0.04
N GLN A 137 -15.42 31.18 0.19
CA GLN A 137 -16.20 32.33 0.66
C GLN A 137 -16.90 32.95 -0.56
N THR A 138 -18.21 32.83 -0.62
CA THR A 138 -19.08 33.51 -1.59
C THR A 138 -19.81 34.66 -0.91
N ALA A 139 -20.43 35.54 -1.70
CA ALA A 139 -21.16 36.69 -1.19
C ALA A 139 -22.36 36.27 -0.29
N GLU A 140 -22.96 35.12 -0.53
CA GLU A 140 -24.16 34.68 0.18
C GLU A 140 -23.85 33.84 1.41
N ALA A 141 -22.94 32.84 1.29
CA ALA A 141 -22.55 31.94 2.38
C ALA A 141 -21.28 31.15 2.04
N PRO A 142 -20.50 30.65 3.02
CA PRO A 142 -19.36 29.78 2.73
C PRO A 142 -19.82 28.45 2.10
N LEU A 143 -19.31 28.15 0.92
CA LEU A 143 -19.60 26.92 0.18
C LEU A 143 -18.55 25.85 0.50
N ALA A 144 -18.92 24.85 1.30
CA ALA A 144 -18.01 23.75 1.65
C ALA A 144 -17.81 22.78 0.48
N ILE A 145 -16.57 22.39 0.22
CA ILE A 145 -16.19 21.35 -0.75
C ILE A 145 -16.13 20.02 0.00
N ARG A 146 -16.98 19.07 -0.40
CA ARG A 146 -17.15 17.78 0.31
C ARG A 146 -16.71 16.57 -0.48
N TYR A 147 -16.84 16.60 -1.81
CA TYR A 147 -16.68 15.43 -2.67
C TYR A 147 -15.39 15.43 -3.48
N LEU A 148 -14.85 16.60 -3.81
CA LEU A 148 -13.61 16.71 -4.58
C LEU A 148 -12.42 16.95 -3.65
N PRO A 149 -11.27 16.27 -3.88
CA PRO A 149 -10.04 16.58 -3.17
C PRO A 149 -9.55 17.98 -3.58
N VAL A 150 -9.16 18.79 -2.61
CA VAL A 150 -8.62 20.14 -2.84
C VAL A 150 -7.12 20.11 -2.63
N HIS A 151 -6.37 20.35 -3.69
CA HIS A 151 -4.92 20.46 -3.69
C HIS A 151 -4.52 21.94 -3.69
N VAL A 152 -3.82 22.38 -2.65
CA VAL A 152 -3.37 23.75 -2.48
C VAL A 152 -1.91 23.84 -2.92
N GLU A 153 -1.60 24.78 -3.83
CA GLU A 153 -0.26 25.18 -4.21
C GLU A 153 -0.04 26.63 -3.81
N TRP A 154 0.72 26.84 -2.77
CA TRP A 154 1.03 28.16 -2.27
C TRP A 154 2.48 28.55 -2.58
N TYR A 155 2.65 29.67 -3.28
CA TYR A 155 3.95 30.27 -3.57
C TYR A 155 4.21 31.39 -2.54
N ALA A 156 4.91 31.04 -1.45
CA ALA A 156 5.29 31.99 -0.41
C ALA A 156 6.41 32.91 -0.89
N GLY A 157 6.27 34.21 -0.63
CA GLY A 157 7.32 35.21 -0.84
C GLY A 157 8.40 35.16 0.23
N ILE A 158 9.40 36.06 0.12
CA ILE A 158 10.48 36.20 1.12
C ILE A 158 9.93 36.65 2.47
N ASP A 159 8.92 37.51 2.47
CA ASP A 159 8.29 38.08 3.64
C ASP A 159 7.36 37.09 4.37
N ASP A 160 6.94 36.01 3.69
CA ASP A 160 6.06 34.99 4.24
C ASP A 160 6.82 33.85 4.96
N LYS A 161 8.14 33.91 5.01
CA LYS A 161 9.01 32.82 5.46
C LYS A 161 8.83 32.29 6.87
N PRO A 162 8.43 33.05 7.91
CA PRO A 162 8.25 32.45 9.23
C PRO A 162 6.98 31.61 9.38
N PHE A 163 6.10 31.58 8.38
CA PHE A 163 4.75 31.01 8.47
C PHE A 163 4.53 29.85 7.49
N ALA A 164 5.39 28.81 7.55
CA ALA A 164 5.07 27.54 6.89
C ALA A 164 3.74 26.99 7.43
N PRO A 165 2.78 26.58 6.57
CA PRO A 165 1.53 26.02 7.03
C PRO A 165 1.80 24.70 7.75
N ALA A 166 1.28 24.57 8.97
CA ALA A 166 1.39 23.35 9.74
C ALA A 166 0.08 22.54 9.67
N PRO A 167 0.16 21.19 9.73
CA PRO A 167 -1.02 20.35 9.75
C PRO A 167 -2.03 20.74 10.82
N GLY A 168 -3.31 20.77 10.44
CA GLY A 168 -4.43 21.12 11.32
C GLY A 168 -4.64 22.62 11.49
N GLU A 169 -3.79 23.49 10.96
CA GLU A 169 -4.00 24.92 10.95
C GLU A 169 -5.08 25.31 9.94
N THR A 170 -5.80 26.39 10.25
CA THR A 170 -6.79 26.94 9.33
C THR A 170 -6.27 28.24 8.73
N TRP A 171 -6.20 28.27 7.42
CA TRP A 171 -5.69 29.39 6.64
C TRP A 171 -6.74 29.90 5.67
N ARG A 172 -6.75 31.21 5.44
CA ARG A 172 -7.48 31.82 4.33
C ARG A 172 -6.49 32.05 3.19
N PHE A 173 -6.74 31.42 2.05
CA PHE A 173 -5.99 31.63 0.84
C PHE A 173 -6.87 32.32 -0.19
N SER A 174 -6.32 33.32 -0.88
CA SER A 174 -6.95 33.94 -2.03
C SER A 174 -6.17 33.53 -3.28
N GLY A 175 -6.85 32.90 -4.23
CA GLY A 175 -6.16 32.36 -5.40
C GLY A 175 -7.10 31.89 -6.49
N LYS A 176 -6.52 31.45 -7.61
CA LYS A 176 -7.28 30.87 -8.72
C LYS A 176 -7.60 29.41 -8.44
N MET A 177 -8.87 29.09 -8.57
CA MET A 177 -9.34 27.70 -8.47
C MET A 177 -9.50 27.13 -9.88
N ALA A 178 -9.06 25.91 -10.08
CA ALA A 178 -9.25 25.19 -11.34
C ALA A 178 -9.60 23.73 -11.05
N VAL A 179 -10.61 23.23 -11.71
CA VAL A 179 -10.92 21.79 -11.74
C VAL A 179 -9.98 21.12 -12.73
N ARG A 180 -9.21 20.16 -12.28
CA ARG A 180 -8.29 19.38 -13.13
C ARG A 180 -8.65 17.91 -13.13
N PRO A 181 -8.67 17.27 -14.29
CA PRO A 181 -8.81 15.83 -14.38
C PRO A 181 -7.52 15.16 -13.90
N LEU A 182 -7.66 14.20 -13.00
CA LEU A 182 -6.59 13.28 -12.61
C LEU A 182 -6.43 12.20 -13.70
N ARG A 183 -5.27 11.55 -13.72
CA ARG A 183 -4.98 10.45 -14.67
C ARG A 183 -5.94 9.26 -14.56
N ASN A 184 -6.65 9.15 -13.46
CA ASN A 184 -7.66 8.10 -13.20
C ASN A 184 -9.09 8.51 -13.60
N GLY A 185 -9.26 9.60 -14.35
CA GLY A 185 -10.57 10.11 -14.79
C GLY A 185 -11.39 10.82 -13.71
N LEU A 186 -10.87 10.95 -12.48
CA LEU A 186 -11.49 11.75 -11.42
C LEU A 186 -11.01 13.20 -11.50
N ASN A 187 -11.84 14.14 -11.01
CA ASN A 187 -11.49 15.53 -10.92
C ASN A 187 -10.92 15.88 -9.55
N GLU A 188 -9.97 16.82 -9.52
CA GLU A 188 -9.50 17.50 -8.30
C GLU A 188 -9.67 19.02 -8.47
N ILE A 189 -9.85 19.71 -7.36
CA ILE A 189 -9.82 21.18 -7.33
C ILE A 189 -8.40 21.59 -6.97
N ARG A 190 -7.76 22.37 -7.84
CA ARG A 190 -6.45 22.95 -7.56
C ARG A 190 -6.62 24.43 -7.25
N LEU A 191 -6.22 24.82 -6.04
CA LEU A 191 -6.12 26.21 -5.60
C LEU A 191 -4.68 26.65 -5.74
N THR A 192 -4.41 27.61 -6.64
CA THR A 192 -3.08 28.19 -6.85
C THR A 192 -3.08 29.63 -6.37
N THR A 193 -2.24 29.94 -5.38
CA THR A 193 -2.04 31.29 -4.88
C THR A 193 -0.78 31.87 -5.49
N GLY A 194 -0.85 33.09 -6.02
CA GLY A 194 0.26 33.76 -6.75
C GLY A 194 1.33 34.32 -5.82
N LYS A 195 2.48 34.68 -6.42
CA LYS A 195 3.58 35.41 -5.77
C LYS A 195 3.14 36.85 -5.44
N GLY A 196 3.44 37.33 -4.24
CA GLY A 196 3.73 38.76 -4.01
C GLY A 196 2.64 39.68 -3.50
N GLU A 197 1.49 39.23 -3.00
CA GLU A 197 0.55 40.01 -2.17
C GLU A 197 0.12 39.21 -0.96
N LYS A 198 -0.33 39.88 0.15
CA LYS A 198 -0.90 39.25 1.35
C LYS A 198 -2.17 38.44 1.01
N ARG A 199 -1.98 37.39 0.20
CA ARG A 199 -3.04 36.49 -0.29
C ARG A 199 -3.27 35.29 0.59
N SER A 200 -2.48 35.16 1.65
CA SER A 200 -2.64 34.11 2.67
C SER A 200 -2.68 34.74 4.05
N VAL A 201 -3.73 34.44 4.78
CA VAL A 201 -3.89 34.90 6.18
C VAL A 201 -4.15 33.68 7.04
N LYS A 202 -3.33 33.51 8.07
CA LYS A 202 -3.55 32.49 9.09
C LYS A 202 -4.74 32.92 9.96
N LEU A 203 -5.82 32.13 9.93
CA LEU A 203 -7.05 32.41 10.69
C LEU A 203 -7.03 31.82 12.09
N ALA A 204 -6.55 30.59 12.20
CA ALA A 204 -6.47 29.90 13.48
C ALA A 204 -5.22 29.04 13.55
N VAL A 205 -4.52 29.13 14.65
CA VAL A 205 -3.52 28.15 15.05
C VAL A 205 -4.30 26.92 15.48
N ALA A 206 -3.92 25.74 15.00
CA ALA A 206 -4.47 24.52 15.55
C ALA A 206 -4.21 24.56 17.06
N SER A 207 -5.24 24.36 17.88
CA SER A 207 -5.08 24.41 19.35
C SER A 207 -3.93 23.46 19.72
N ALA A 208 -3.06 23.87 20.64
CA ALA A 208 -1.93 23.04 21.11
C ALA A 208 -2.39 21.67 21.63
N GLU A 209 -3.67 21.53 21.96
CA GLU A 209 -4.35 20.31 22.36
C GLU A 209 -4.87 19.47 21.19
N SER A 210 -4.92 20.02 19.97
CA SER A 210 -5.35 19.24 18.80
C SER A 210 -4.45 18.02 18.62
N TRP A 211 -5.07 16.85 18.50
CA TRP A 211 -4.37 15.58 18.26
C TRP A 211 -3.47 15.63 17.02
N TYR A 212 -3.83 16.41 15.99
CA TYR A 212 -3.02 16.65 14.79
C TYR A 212 -1.68 17.31 15.11
N VAL A 213 -1.67 18.32 15.96
CA VAL A 213 -0.43 19.03 16.38
C VAL A 213 0.46 18.11 17.21
N ARG A 214 -0.14 17.31 18.11
CA ARG A 214 0.62 16.32 18.90
C ARG A 214 1.26 15.28 18.00
N LEU A 215 0.52 14.76 17.00
CA LEU A 215 1.05 13.79 16.05
C LEU A 215 2.15 14.37 15.16
N ASP A 216 1.98 15.57 14.63
CA ASP A 216 3.01 16.23 13.82
C ASP A 216 4.29 16.45 14.64
N ARG A 217 4.15 16.87 15.90
CA ARG A 217 5.28 17.00 16.83
C ARG A 217 5.99 15.68 17.05
N LEU A 218 5.25 14.61 17.33
CA LEU A 218 5.81 13.26 17.49
C LEU A 218 6.50 12.79 16.22
N ARG A 219 5.90 13.02 15.04
CA ARG A 219 6.51 12.68 13.75
C ARG A 219 7.81 13.43 13.50
N ARG A 220 7.85 14.74 13.72
CA ARG A 220 9.09 15.55 13.58
C ARG A 220 10.17 15.12 14.57
N GLN A 221 9.80 14.81 15.81
CA GLN A 221 10.75 14.27 16.78
C GLN A 221 11.29 12.91 16.34
N ALA A 222 10.42 12.00 15.83
CA ALA A 222 10.85 10.71 15.31
C ALA A 222 11.79 10.88 14.11
N ILE A 223 11.47 11.78 13.16
CA ILE A 223 12.31 12.09 11.99
C ILE A 223 13.70 12.57 12.44
N HIS A 224 13.77 13.50 13.37
CA HIS A 224 15.06 13.97 13.90
C HIS A 224 15.84 12.87 14.62
N ARG A 225 15.17 12.03 15.43
CA ARG A 225 15.82 10.97 16.20
C ARG A 225 16.39 9.84 15.34
N VAL A 226 15.76 9.48 14.21
CA VAL A 226 16.28 8.43 13.32
C VAL A 226 17.45 8.88 12.45
N THR A 227 17.83 10.18 12.49
CA THR A 227 18.99 10.71 11.78
C THR A 227 20.16 11.04 12.67
N LEU A 228 20.01 10.94 13.98
CA LEU A 228 21.10 11.19 14.93
C LEU A 228 22.35 10.34 14.61
N GLY A 229 23.47 11.03 14.37
CA GLY A 229 24.77 10.42 14.10
C GLY A 229 25.01 9.96 12.66
N ILE A 230 24.08 10.27 11.74
CA ILE A 230 24.24 10.04 10.29
C ILE A 230 24.00 11.32 9.47
N GLU A 231 23.89 12.48 10.12
CA GLU A 231 23.52 13.76 9.48
C GLU A 231 24.51 14.15 8.34
N SER A 232 25.76 13.79 8.48
CA SER A 232 26.83 14.08 7.51
C SER A 232 26.92 13.08 6.34
N TRP A 233 26.08 12.04 6.30
CA TRP A 233 26.18 10.95 5.32
C TRP A 233 25.47 11.27 3.99
N GLY A 234 25.49 12.51 3.54
CA GLY A 234 24.93 12.95 2.24
C GLY A 234 23.43 12.72 2.13
N ALA A 235 22.99 11.86 1.19
CA ALA A 235 21.57 11.56 0.97
C ALA A 235 21.00 10.51 1.93
N ILE A 236 21.83 9.81 2.69
CA ILE A 236 21.43 8.67 3.53
C ILE A 236 20.40 9.04 4.60
N PRO A 237 20.51 10.17 5.33
CA PRO A 237 19.48 10.56 6.30
C PRO A 237 18.11 10.69 5.69
N ALA A 238 17.99 11.34 4.53
CA ALA A 238 16.72 11.53 3.83
C ALA A 238 16.12 10.19 3.33
N LEU A 239 16.98 9.28 2.86
CA LEU A 239 16.56 7.94 2.44
C LEU A 239 16.13 7.09 3.64
N ASN A 240 16.87 7.15 4.74
CA ASN A 240 16.53 6.44 5.98
C ASN A 240 15.18 6.90 6.56
N GLN A 241 14.95 8.21 6.62
CA GLN A 241 13.64 8.78 7.00
C GLN A 241 12.51 8.31 6.07
N ALA A 242 12.78 8.29 4.75
CA ALA A 242 11.78 7.85 3.77
C ALA A 242 11.43 6.35 3.93
N MET A 243 12.43 5.50 4.24
CA MET A 243 12.22 4.06 4.46
C MET A 243 11.51 3.77 5.78
N LEU A 244 11.86 4.47 6.87
CA LEU A 244 11.32 4.21 8.21
C LEU A 244 9.97 4.90 8.46
N LEU A 245 9.87 6.17 8.07
CA LEU A 245 8.75 7.05 8.43
C LEU A 245 7.98 7.59 7.22
N GLY A 246 8.30 7.14 6.01
CA GLY A 246 7.63 7.56 4.78
C GLY A 246 7.86 9.03 4.40
N ALA A 247 8.82 9.71 5.01
CA ALA A 247 9.15 11.11 4.74
C ALA A 247 9.95 11.26 3.45
N ARG A 248 9.25 11.28 2.29
CA ARG A 248 9.87 11.29 0.94
C ARG A 248 10.16 12.68 0.40
N HIS A 249 9.75 13.73 1.09
CA HIS A 249 9.88 15.10 0.59
C HIS A 249 11.35 15.53 0.46
N ASP A 250 12.23 15.10 1.38
CA ASP A 250 13.65 15.42 1.38
C ASP A 250 14.49 14.51 0.47
N MET A 251 13.88 13.51 -0.15
CA MET A 251 14.57 12.57 -1.03
C MET A 251 15.02 13.27 -2.32
N PRO A 252 16.32 13.25 -2.67
CA PRO A 252 16.85 13.84 -3.90
C PRO A 252 16.19 13.26 -5.16
N SER A 253 16.03 14.12 -6.18
CA SER A 253 15.40 13.73 -7.46
C SER A 253 16.15 12.60 -8.16
N ASP A 254 17.50 12.63 -8.07
CA ASP A 254 18.37 11.62 -8.68
C ASP A 254 18.19 10.27 -8.04
N MET A 255 18.06 10.21 -6.71
CA MET A 255 17.74 8.99 -5.99
C MET A 255 16.37 8.45 -6.40
N LYS A 256 15.35 9.30 -6.53
CA LYS A 256 14.02 8.88 -7.03
C LYS A 256 14.12 8.24 -8.42
N ARG A 257 14.96 8.79 -9.30
CA ARG A 257 15.20 8.27 -10.66
C ARG A 257 15.90 6.92 -10.62
N ILE A 258 16.98 6.77 -9.83
CA ILE A 258 17.74 5.52 -9.68
C ILE A 258 16.85 4.40 -9.18
N PHE A 259 16.11 4.63 -8.08
CA PHE A 259 15.20 3.62 -7.52
C PHE A 259 13.98 3.32 -8.40
N SER A 260 13.54 4.29 -9.22
CA SER A 260 12.51 4.05 -10.23
C SER A 260 13.01 3.17 -11.36
N ASN A 261 14.24 3.41 -11.85
CA ASN A 261 14.85 2.66 -12.93
C ASN A 261 15.23 1.23 -12.52
N SER A 262 15.68 1.03 -11.28
CA SER A 262 15.94 -0.31 -10.73
C SER A 262 14.66 -1.09 -10.40
N GLY A 263 13.46 -0.46 -10.45
CA GLY A 263 12.19 -1.08 -10.07
C GLY A 263 11.97 -1.21 -8.56
N THR A 264 12.79 -0.55 -7.75
CA THR A 264 12.81 -0.70 -6.29
C THR A 264 12.25 0.52 -5.52
N ILE A 265 11.67 1.49 -6.23
CA ILE A 265 11.06 2.71 -5.63
C ILE A 265 9.99 2.39 -4.57
N HIS A 266 9.38 1.20 -4.63
CA HIS A 266 8.39 0.73 -3.68
C HIS A 266 8.92 0.55 -2.25
N VAL A 267 10.25 0.44 -2.07
CA VAL A 267 10.90 0.34 -0.75
C VAL A 267 10.70 1.60 0.08
N PHE A 268 10.59 2.77 -0.56
CA PHE A 268 10.28 4.03 0.12
C PHE A 268 8.79 4.28 0.35
N ALA A 269 7.93 3.45 -0.26
CA ALA A 269 6.53 3.43 0.12
C ALA A 269 6.39 2.59 1.37
N ILE A 270 5.92 3.17 2.47
CA ILE A 270 5.54 2.32 3.59
C ILE A 270 4.51 1.33 3.10
N SER A 271 4.98 0.09 2.97
CA SER A 271 4.27 -1.03 2.35
C SER A 271 3.79 -2.02 3.41
N GLY A 272 3.03 -3.02 2.97
CA GLY A 272 2.66 -4.14 3.83
C GLY A 272 3.86 -4.85 4.44
N MET A 273 5.01 -4.85 3.76
CA MET A 273 6.25 -5.42 4.29
C MET A 273 6.72 -4.66 5.53
N HIS A 274 6.75 -3.33 5.50
CA HIS A 274 7.16 -2.51 6.66
C HIS A 274 6.26 -2.75 7.88
N ILE A 275 4.94 -2.77 7.68
CA ILE A 275 3.99 -3.09 8.76
C ILE A 275 4.22 -4.50 9.29
N ALA A 276 4.48 -5.48 8.42
CA ALA A 276 4.78 -6.85 8.83
C ALA A 276 6.11 -6.96 9.62
N LEU A 277 7.15 -6.20 9.22
CA LEU A 277 8.44 -6.16 9.91
C LEU A 277 8.31 -5.51 11.30
N VAL A 278 7.61 -4.39 11.40
CA VAL A 278 7.32 -3.74 12.68
C VAL A 278 6.48 -4.67 13.56
N ALA A 279 5.47 -5.34 13.00
CA ALA A 279 4.67 -6.32 13.74
C ALA A 279 5.55 -7.48 14.24
N ALA A 280 6.45 -8.01 13.41
CA ALA A 280 7.37 -9.08 13.80
C ALA A 280 8.33 -8.63 14.93
N PHE A 281 8.86 -7.41 14.85
CA PHE A 281 9.68 -6.80 15.91
C PHE A 281 8.87 -6.67 17.22
N LEU A 282 7.67 -6.10 17.17
CA LEU A 282 6.80 -5.96 18.33
C LEU A 282 6.42 -7.31 18.94
N ILE A 283 6.16 -8.34 18.11
CA ILE A 283 5.91 -9.70 18.58
C ILE A 283 7.12 -10.26 19.32
N ALA A 284 8.33 -10.03 18.80
CA ALA A 284 9.55 -10.47 19.49
C ALA A 284 9.66 -9.81 20.88
N VAL A 285 9.39 -8.51 20.97
CA VAL A 285 9.35 -7.78 22.25
C VAL A 285 8.27 -8.33 23.19
N ILE A 286 7.04 -8.49 22.72
CA ILE A 286 5.91 -9.00 23.52
C ILE A 286 6.21 -10.42 24.05
N ARG A 287 6.89 -11.25 23.26
CA ARG A 287 7.33 -12.59 23.67
C ARG A 287 8.34 -12.56 24.81
N LEU A 288 9.25 -11.60 24.86
CA LEU A 288 10.20 -11.44 25.95
C LEU A 288 9.51 -11.24 27.31
N PHE A 289 8.31 -10.62 27.29
CA PHE A 289 7.48 -10.42 28.47
C PHE A 289 6.53 -11.61 28.76
N GLY A 290 6.65 -12.72 28.03
CA GLY A 290 5.87 -13.93 28.27
C GLY A 290 4.36 -13.81 27.93
N VAL A 291 3.94 -12.81 27.19
CA VAL A 291 2.52 -12.57 26.88
C VAL A 291 1.96 -13.70 25.99
N PRO A 292 0.87 -14.39 26.39
CA PRO A 292 0.24 -15.43 25.60
C PRO A 292 -0.26 -14.92 24.24
N ARG A 293 -0.21 -15.77 23.21
CA ARG A 293 -0.61 -15.45 21.83
C ARG A 293 -2.01 -14.84 21.69
N PHE A 294 -2.90 -15.26 22.58
CA PHE A 294 -4.30 -14.79 22.62
C PHE A 294 -4.40 -13.27 22.79
N TYR A 295 -3.50 -12.66 23.57
CA TYR A 295 -3.52 -11.23 23.88
C TYR A 295 -2.70 -10.37 22.92
N TRP A 296 -1.97 -10.97 21.97
CA TRP A 296 -1.11 -10.19 21.05
C TRP A 296 -1.86 -9.13 20.27
N GLY A 297 -3.09 -9.40 19.83
CA GLY A 297 -3.91 -8.45 19.10
C GLY A 297 -4.13 -7.13 19.86
N PHE A 298 -4.33 -7.21 21.18
CA PHE A 298 -4.57 -6.03 22.03
C PHE A 298 -3.35 -5.11 22.15
N PHE A 299 -2.14 -5.68 22.15
CA PHE A 299 -0.90 -4.89 22.22
C PHE A 299 -0.46 -4.44 20.83
N LEU A 300 -0.55 -5.31 19.83
CA LEU A 300 -0.10 -5.01 18.47
C LEU A 300 -0.98 -3.97 17.77
N ALA A 301 -2.30 -4.04 17.91
CA ALA A 301 -3.20 -3.15 17.20
C ALA A 301 -2.94 -1.66 17.51
N PRO A 302 -2.91 -1.20 18.77
CA PRO A 302 -2.64 0.21 19.06
C PRO A 302 -1.23 0.63 18.62
N LEU A 303 -0.22 -0.21 18.79
CA LEU A 303 1.15 0.11 18.39
C LEU A 303 1.29 0.21 16.87
N LEU A 304 0.65 -0.67 16.10
CA LEU A 304 0.63 -0.60 14.64
C LEU A 304 -0.14 0.62 14.14
N VAL A 305 -1.24 0.99 14.79
CA VAL A 305 -1.99 2.21 14.47
C VAL A 305 -1.11 3.44 14.72
N VAL A 306 -0.46 3.54 15.88
CA VAL A 306 0.47 4.63 16.21
C VAL A 306 1.60 4.71 15.18
N TYR A 307 2.25 3.59 14.85
CA TYR A 307 3.28 3.55 13.81
C TYR A 307 2.74 4.01 12.45
N THR A 308 1.56 3.53 12.04
CA THR A 308 0.92 3.91 10.77
C THR A 308 0.66 5.41 10.71
N VAL A 309 0.22 6.01 11.82
CA VAL A 309 -0.06 7.45 11.89
C VAL A 309 1.25 8.26 11.87
N ILE A 310 2.25 7.89 12.67
CA ILE A 310 3.57 8.55 12.70
C ILE A 310 4.23 8.48 11.32
N SER A 311 4.05 7.37 10.61
CA SER A 311 4.57 7.17 9.26
C SER A 311 3.79 7.91 8.15
N GLY A 312 2.86 8.81 8.51
CA GLY A 312 2.12 9.66 7.58
C GLY A 312 0.83 9.05 7.04
N ALA A 313 0.33 7.97 7.65
CA ALA A 313 -0.95 7.33 7.33
C ALA A 313 -1.20 7.11 5.82
N CYS A 314 -0.14 6.77 5.07
CA CYS A 314 -0.28 6.55 3.65
C CYS A 314 -1.24 5.39 3.35
N PRO A 315 -2.01 5.43 2.25
CA PRO A 315 -3.06 4.45 1.97
C PRO A 315 -2.59 2.99 1.97
N SER A 316 -1.35 2.72 1.57
CA SER A 316 -0.76 1.37 1.62
C SER A 316 -0.52 0.88 3.05
N ALA A 317 -0.04 1.77 3.94
CA ALA A 317 0.18 1.46 5.35
C ALA A 317 -1.15 1.23 6.09
N ILE A 318 -2.16 2.07 5.84
CA ILE A 318 -3.50 1.90 6.44
C ILE A 318 -4.07 0.52 6.08
N ARG A 319 -4.03 0.12 4.80
CA ARG A 319 -4.51 -1.21 4.38
C ARG A 319 -3.76 -2.34 5.07
N ALA A 320 -2.44 -2.26 5.12
CA ALA A 320 -1.62 -3.27 5.77
C ALA A 320 -1.87 -3.35 7.29
N CYS A 321 -2.08 -2.20 7.94
CA CYS A 321 -2.43 -2.11 9.36
C CYS A 321 -3.80 -2.79 9.63
N ILE A 322 -4.84 -2.46 8.85
CA ILE A 322 -6.15 -3.10 8.97
C ILE A 322 -6.04 -4.62 8.77
N MET A 323 -5.32 -5.05 7.73
CA MET A 323 -5.12 -6.47 7.44
C MET A 323 -4.39 -7.19 8.59
N ALA A 324 -3.35 -6.58 9.15
CA ALA A 324 -2.62 -7.11 10.30
C ALA A 324 -3.53 -7.23 11.54
N ILE A 325 -4.31 -6.18 11.85
CA ILE A 325 -5.27 -6.19 12.96
C ILE A 325 -6.26 -7.34 12.78
N VAL A 326 -6.87 -7.50 11.61
CA VAL A 326 -7.80 -8.60 11.32
C VAL A 326 -7.15 -9.97 11.56
N LEU A 327 -5.90 -10.16 11.11
CA LEU A 327 -5.18 -11.42 11.28
C LEU A 327 -4.85 -11.71 12.75
N PHE A 328 -4.44 -10.69 13.52
CA PHE A 328 -4.07 -10.88 14.94
C PHE A 328 -5.28 -11.02 15.86
N PHE A 329 -6.44 -10.48 15.49
CA PHE A 329 -7.68 -10.67 16.26
C PHE A 329 -8.44 -11.93 15.86
N ALA A 330 -8.15 -12.58 14.73
CA ALA A 330 -8.85 -13.79 14.30
C ALA A 330 -8.89 -14.91 15.37
N PRO A 331 -7.82 -15.19 16.15
CA PRO A 331 -7.85 -16.19 17.22
C PRO A 331 -8.84 -15.88 18.35
N LEU A 332 -9.07 -14.60 18.68
CA LEU A 332 -10.05 -14.17 19.68
C LEU A 332 -11.49 -14.59 19.32
N PHE A 333 -11.79 -14.63 18.03
CA PHE A 333 -13.09 -15.07 17.51
C PHE A 333 -13.11 -16.56 17.19
N GLY A 334 -12.16 -17.36 17.71
CA GLY A 334 -12.05 -18.78 17.44
C GLY A 334 -11.78 -19.12 15.97
N ARG A 335 -11.28 -18.16 15.18
CA ARG A 335 -10.99 -18.32 13.75
C ARG A 335 -9.51 -18.51 13.50
N ARG A 336 -9.19 -19.36 12.51
CA ARG A 336 -7.80 -19.47 12.01
C ARG A 336 -7.46 -18.25 11.17
N PRO A 337 -6.29 -17.61 11.37
CA PRO A 337 -5.85 -16.50 10.54
C PRO A 337 -5.80 -16.89 9.06
N ASN A 338 -6.49 -16.11 8.21
CA ASN A 338 -6.58 -16.38 6.79
C ASN A 338 -6.30 -15.09 5.99
N GLY A 339 -5.23 -15.11 5.17
CA GLY A 339 -4.81 -13.96 4.40
C GLY A 339 -5.83 -13.49 3.35
N VAL A 340 -6.57 -14.42 2.71
CA VAL A 340 -7.61 -14.07 1.72
C VAL A 340 -8.78 -13.38 2.41
N ALA A 341 -9.24 -13.90 3.54
CA ALA A 341 -10.34 -13.30 4.29
C ALA A 341 -9.95 -11.92 4.85
N ALA A 342 -8.71 -11.77 5.36
CA ALA A 342 -8.20 -10.50 5.82
C ALA A 342 -8.09 -9.45 4.68
N LEU A 343 -7.61 -9.86 3.50
CA LEU A 343 -7.55 -9.03 2.31
C LEU A 343 -8.94 -8.57 1.88
N ALA A 344 -9.90 -9.50 1.82
CA ALA A 344 -11.29 -9.24 1.42
C ALA A 344 -11.98 -8.27 2.40
N LEU A 345 -11.84 -8.49 3.71
CA LEU A 345 -12.41 -7.61 4.73
C LEU A 345 -11.77 -6.22 4.69
N THR A 346 -10.45 -6.15 4.50
CA THR A 346 -9.74 -4.86 4.35
C THR A 346 -10.22 -4.11 3.11
N ALA A 347 -10.39 -4.81 1.98
CA ALA A 347 -10.93 -4.22 0.76
C ALA A 347 -12.34 -3.68 0.98
N LEU A 348 -13.21 -4.44 1.65
CA LEU A 348 -14.56 -4.02 2.00
C LEU A 348 -14.53 -2.74 2.84
N ILE A 349 -13.80 -2.72 3.96
CA ILE A 349 -13.72 -1.57 4.88
C ILE A 349 -13.22 -0.32 4.14
N VAL A 350 -12.10 -0.43 3.43
CA VAL A 350 -11.46 0.71 2.76
C VAL A 350 -12.36 1.33 1.68
N HIS A 351 -13.02 0.49 0.87
CA HIS A 351 -13.87 0.98 -0.21
C HIS A 351 -15.27 1.38 0.24
N MET A 352 -15.74 0.88 1.39
CA MET A 352 -16.94 1.44 2.02
C MET A 352 -16.74 2.87 2.51
N ILE A 353 -15.53 3.16 3.06
CA ILE A 353 -15.21 4.51 3.55
C ILE A 353 -14.95 5.47 2.39
N LYS A 354 -14.13 5.05 1.40
CA LYS A 354 -13.75 5.87 0.24
C LYS A 354 -13.84 5.06 -1.06
N PRO A 355 -15.02 5.03 -1.73
CA PRO A 355 -15.23 4.25 -2.97
C PRO A 355 -14.26 4.63 -4.10
N ALA A 356 -13.91 5.91 -4.21
CA ALA A 356 -12.97 6.39 -5.22
C ALA A 356 -11.57 5.76 -5.19
N LEU A 357 -11.19 5.13 -4.08
CA LEU A 357 -9.91 4.43 -3.99
C LEU A 357 -9.82 3.19 -4.90
N ILE A 358 -10.95 2.71 -5.44
CA ILE A 358 -10.97 1.54 -6.33
C ILE A 358 -10.21 1.80 -7.64
N VAL A 359 -10.20 3.04 -8.13
CA VAL A 359 -9.43 3.45 -9.34
C VAL A 359 -8.09 4.10 -9.01
N ASN A 360 -7.78 4.27 -7.73
CA ASN A 360 -6.49 4.83 -7.35
C ASN A 360 -5.37 3.83 -7.62
N ALA A 361 -4.34 4.24 -8.37
CA ALA A 361 -3.22 3.38 -8.73
C ALA A 361 -2.58 2.70 -7.51
N GLY A 362 -2.35 3.45 -6.41
CA GLY A 362 -1.77 2.90 -5.19
C GLY A 362 -2.65 1.82 -4.54
N SER A 363 -3.98 1.95 -4.63
CA SER A 363 -4.92 0.93 -4.16
C SER A 363 -4.88 -0.31 -5.05
N LEU A 364 -4.95 -0.13 -6.37
CA LEU A 364 -4.89 -1.22 -7.35
C LEU A 364 -3.59 -2.02 -7.19
N PHE A 365 -2.43 -1.36 -7.18
CA PHE A 365 -1.15 -2.04 -6.96
C PHE A 365 -1.14 -2.84 -5.66
N SER A 366 -1.59 -2.26 -4.55
CA SER A 366 -1.53 -2.93 -3.25
C SER A 366 -2.42 -4.18 -3.17
N PHE A 367 -3.68 -4.08 -3.59
CA PHE A 367 -4.59 -5.23 -3.54
C PHE A 367 -4.21 -6.31 -4.57
N THR A 368 -3.82 -5.92 -5.77
CA THR A 368 -3.40 -6.85 -6.83
C THR A 368 -2.14 -7.59 -6.44
N VAL A 369 -1.11 -6.89 -5.93
CA VAL A 369 0.13 -7.53 -5.48
C VAL A 369 -0.13 -8.47 -4.32
N MET A 370 -0.91 -8.06 -3.30
CA MET A 370 -1.25 -8.94 -2.17
C MET A 370 -2.01 -10.19 -2.62
N LEU A 371 -2.95 -10.05 -3.55
CA LEU A 371 -3.65 -11.21 -4.13
C LEU A 371 -2.67 -12.12 -4.89
N GLY A 372 -1.77 -11.54 -5.69
CA GLY A 372 -0.72 -12.29 -6.39
C GLY A 372 0.19 -13.06 -5.44
N LEU A 373 0.62 -12.45 -4.35
CA LEU A 373 1.44 -13.11 -3.33
C LEU A 373 0.70 -14.31 -2.72
N VAL A 374 -0.58 -14.14 -2.37
CA VAL A 374 -1.39 -15.24 -1.80
C VAL A 374 -1.60 -16.39 -2.77
N LEU A 375 -1.74 -16.09 -4.06
CA LEU A 375 -2.00 -17.10 -5.09
C LEU A 375 -0.74 -17.81 -5.57
N PHE A 376 0.36 -17.07 -5.80
CA PHE A 376 1.51 -17.56 -6.56
C PHE A 376 2.76 -17.88 -5.73
N VAL A 377 2.93 -17.31 -4.52
CA VAL A 377 4.17 -17.53 -3.75
C VAL A 377 4.39 -19.01 -3.45
N ARG A 378 3.36 -19.73 -2.99
CA ARG A 378 3.48 -21.16 -2.66
C ARG A 378 3.88 -22.02 -3.86
N PRO A 379 3.17 -21.97 -5.03
CA PRO A 379 3.55 -22.77 -6.18
C PRO A 379 4.93 -22.37 -6.74
N PHE A 380 5.26 -21.08 -6.81
CA PHE A 380 6.57 -20.64 -7.29
C PHE A 380 7.70 -21.05 -6.35
N SER A 381 7.52 -20.90 -5.05
CA SER A 381 8.51 -21.36 -4.06
C SER A 381 8.75 -22.88 -4.16
N ALA A 382 7.69 -23.67 -4.33
CA ALA A 382 7.83 -25.11 -4.52
C ALA A 382 8.62 -25.46 -5.81
N GLN A 383 8.29 -24.81 -6.93
CA GLN A 383 8.99 -25.05 -8.20
C GLN A 383 10.45 -24.59 -8.15
N LEU A 384 10.73 -23.40 -7.61
CA LEU A 384 12.10 -22.89 -7.51
C LEU A 384 12.95 -23.71 -6.55
N ARG A 385 12.41 -24.18 -5.43
CA ARG A 385 13.13 -25.07 -4.52
C ARG A 385 13.48 -26.42 -5.17
N THR A 386 12.60 -26.92 -6.04
CA THR A 386 12.89 -28.10 -6.84
C THR A 386 13.96 -27.80 -7.90
N ALA A 387 13.83 -26.70 -8.64
CA ALA A 387 14.79 -26.29 -9.67
C ALA A 387 16.19 -26.02 -9.08
N PHE A 388 16.28 -25.43 -7.89
CA PHE A 388 17.55 -25.19 -7.19
C PHE A 388 18.01 -26.38 -6.33
N HIS A 389 17.41 -27.54 -6.49
CA HIS A 389 17.77 -28.78 -5.78
C HIS A 389 17.88 -28.59 -4.24
N CYS A 390 17.00 -27.81 -3.63
CA CYS A 390 17.04 -27.55 -2.18
C CYS A 390 17.04 -28.84 -1.36
N ALA A 391 16.30 -29.85 -1.77
CA ALA A 391 16.25 -31.14 -1.08
C ALA A 391 17.61 -31.86 -1.07
N TRP A 392 18.41 -31.73 -2.14
CA TRP A 392 19.77 -32.30 -2.19
C TRP A 392 20.70 -31.64 -1.15
N PHE A 393 20.67 -30.33 -1.01
CA PHE A 393 21.45 -29.61 0.01
C PHE A 393 21.01 -30.00 1.43
N GLU A 394 19.72 -30.18 1.65
CA GLU A 394 19.18 -30.64 2.92
C GLU A 394 19.66 -32.06 3.24
N GLN A 395 19.53 -32.97 2.29
CA GLN A 395 19.97 -34.37 2.42
C GLN A 395 21.46 -34.48 2.72
N ARG A 396 22.32 -33.70 2.04
CA ARG A 396 23.74 -33.63 2.31
C ARG A 396 24.03 -33.14 3.72
N SER A 397 23.32 -32.12 4.21
CA SER A 397 23.50 -31.64 5.57
C SER A 397 23.17 -32.73 6.62
N LEU A 398 22.10 -33.49 6.42
CA LEU A 398 21.70 -34.58 7.33
C LEU A 398 22.69 -35.75 7.32
N LEU A 399 23.27 -36.11 6.18
CA LEU A 399 24.31 -37.14 6.08
C LEU A 399 25.55 -36.78 6.94
N TYR A 400 26.01 -35.53 6.90
CA TYR A 400 27.13 -35.10 7.71
C TYR A 400 26.79 -34.92 9.21
N GLN A 401 25.53 -34.70 9.52
CA GLN A 401 25.04 -34.72 10.89
C GLN A 401 25.11 -36.12 11.49
N SER A 402 24.66 -37.13 10.75
CA SER A 402 24.73 -38.54 11.19
C SER A 402 26.17 -39.07 11.27
N ALA A 403 27.05 -38.56 10.40
CA ALA A 403 28.48 -38.91 10.42
C ALA A 403 29.29 -38.19 11.51
N GLY A 404 28.68 -37.36 12.36
CA GLY A 404 29.33 -36.62 13.43
C GLY A 404 30.25 -35.47 13.00
N ASN A 405 30.34 -35.17 11.70
CA ASN A 405 31.20 -34.13 11.16
C ASN A 405 30.53 -32.74 11.26
N ARG A 406 30.74 -32.05 12.40
CA ARG A 406 30.11 -30.77 12.72
C ARG A 406 30.47 -29.64 11.74
N PHE A 407 31.68 -29.62 11.19
CA PHE A 407 32.09 -28.58 10.23
C PHE A 407 31.34 -28.70 8.91
N HIS A 408 31.34 -29.88 8.27
CA HIS A 408 30.63 -30.12 7.03
C HIS A 408 29.10 -29.98 7.20
N PHE A 409 28.56 -30.43 8.35
CA PHE A 409 27.13 -30.18 8.65
C PHE A 409 26.78 -28.70 8.66
N ARG A 410 27.58 -27.85 9.34
CA ARG A 410 27.30 -26.40 9.39
C ARG A 410 27.44 -25.76 8.02
N MET A 411 28.44 -26.13 7.24
CA MET A 411 28.66 -25.64 5.89
C MET A 411 27.47 -25.98 4.97
N TRP A 412 27.06 -27.26 4.90
CA TRP A 412 25.95 -27.68 4.05
C TRP A 412 24.61 -27.11 4.53
N ARG A 413 24.43 -26.98 5.81
CA ARG A 413 23.26 -26.31 6.40
C ARG A 413 23.17 -24.84 6.04
N PHE A 414 24.31 -24.15 6.01
CA PHE A 414 24.41 -22.76 5.58
C PHE A 414 24.10 -22.61 4.08
N LEU A 415 24.67 -23.48 3.24
CA LEU A 415 24.37 -23.51 1.81
C LEU A 415 22.89 -23.80 1.53
N TYR A 416 22.31 -24.77 2.21
CA TYR A 416 20.87 -25.03 2.16
C TYR A 416 20.05 -23.80 2.51
N TRP A 417 20.43 -23.10 3.57
CA TRP A 417 19.73 -21.89 3.99
C TRP A 417 19.81 -20.78 2.92
N ILE A 418 20.99 -20.56 2.33
CA ILE A 418 21.17 -19.59 1.22
C ILE A 418 20.30 -19.95 0.03
N VAL A 419 20.38 -21.18 -0.45
CA VAL A 419 19.62 -21.62 -1.64
C VAL A 419 18.12 -21.53 -1.41
N ARG A 420 17.67 -21.91 -0.22
CA ARG A 420 16.27 -21.77 0.18
C ARG A 420 15.84 -20.30 0.27
N TYR A 421 16.66 -19.44 0.85
CA TYR A 421 16.42 -18.01 0.94
C TYR A 421 16.26 -17.40 -0.47
N VAL A 422 17.23 -17.67 -1.37
CA VAL A 422 17.20 -17.18 -2.75
C VAL A 422 15.92 -17.66 -3.46
N SER A 423 15.57 -18.95 -3.32
CA SER A 423 14.34 -19.51 -3.89
C SER A 423 13.08 -18.80 -3.40
N ASP A 424 12.98 -18.55 -2.10
CA ASP A 424 11.80 -17.94 -1.49
C ASP A 424 11.67 -16.45 -1.86
N VAL A 425 12.77 -15.69 -1.86
CA VAL A 425 12.76 -14.27 -2.26
C VAL A 425 12.45 -14.12 -3.74
N LEU A 426 13.02 -14.97 -4.59
CA LEU A 426 12.69 -14.98 -6.03
C LEU A 426 11.22 -15.35 -6.27
N ALA A 427 10.66 -16.31 -5.51
CA ALA A 427 9.25 -16.68 -5.63
C ALA A 427 8.33 -15.50 -5.28
N VAL A 428 8.64 -14.76 -4.20
CA VAL A 428 7.90 -13.57 -3.78
C VAL A 428 8.02 -12.46 -4.84
N SER A 429 9.26 -12.19 -5.30
CA SER A 429 9.51 -11.14 -6.30
C SER A 429 8.84 -11.47 -7.64
N LEU A 430 8.90 -12.72 -8.09
CA LEU A 430 8.26 -13.17 -9.33
C LEU A 430 6.73 -13.10 -9.23
N ALA A 431 6.15 -13.52 -8.11
CA ALA A 431 4.71 -13.41 -7.87
C ALA A 431 4.23 -11.94 -7.88
N ALA A 432 4.97 -11.05 -7.21
CA ALA A 432 4.66 -9.63 -7.20
C ALA A 432 4.83 -8.99 -8.60
N TRP A 433 5.92 -9.31 -9.28
CA TRP A 433 6.23 -8.80 -10.62
C TRP A 433 5.17 -9.23 -11.64
N LEU A 434 4.80 -10.53 -11.66
CA LEU A 434 3.80 -11.07 -12.57
C LEU A 434 2.50 -10.29 -12.56
N VAL A 435 2.00 -9.92 -11.37
CA VAL A 435 0.72 -9.21 -11.24
C VAL A 435 0.85 -7.69 -11.31
N SER A 436 2.05 -7.13 -11.11
CA SER A 436 2.29 -5.69 -11.20
C SER A 436 2.63 -5.22 -12.62
N VAL A 437 3.17 -6.09 -13.49
CA VAL A 437 3.54 -5.77 -14.88
C VAL A 437 2.44 -5.03 -15.65
N PRO A 438 1.19 -5.51 -15.73
CA PRO A 438 0.16 -4.81 -16.50
C PRO A 438 -0.17 -3.42 -15.96
N LEU A 439 -0.10 -3.24 -14.65
CA LEU A 439 -0.33 -1.95 -14.01
C LEU A 439 0.85 -0.99 -14.24
N THR A 440 2.10 -1.49 -14.15
CA THR A 440 3.29 -0.66 -14.43
C THR A 440 3.35 -0.25 -15.89
N ALA A 441 3.01 -1.15 -16.82
CA ALA A 441 2.92 -0.86 -18.24
C ALA A 441 1.82 0.18 -18.55
N TYR A 442 0.66 0.07 -17.91
CA TYR A 442 -0.46 0.99 -18.11
C TYR A 442 -0.19 2.39 -17.52
N TYR A 443 0.22 2.47 -16.25
CA TYR A 443 0.39 3.76 -15.57
C TYR A 443 1.69 4.47 -15.91
N PHE A 444 2.79 3.72 -16.04
CA PHE A 444 4.13 4.28 -16.14
C PHE A 444 4.83 4.05 -17.50
N GLY A 445 4.35 3.11 -18.33
CA GLY A 445 4.98 2.77 -19.61
C GLY A 445 6.38 2.17 -19.42
N ARG A 446 6.57 1.36 -18.39
CA ARG A 446 7.87 0.77 -18.03
C ARG A 446 7.74 -0.66 -17.56
N LEU A 447 8.78 -1.45 -17.87
CA LEU A 447 9.00 -2.78 -17.30
C LEU A 447 10.37 -2.77 -16.60
N THR A 448 10.41 -3.22 -15.36
CA THR A 448 11.63 -3.22 -14.54
C THR A 448 11.94 -4.62 -14.03
N PRO A 449 12.43 -5.53 -14.87
CA PRO A 449 12.83 -6.89 -14.45
C PRO A 449 13.98 -6.86 -13.43
N GLY A 450 14.79 -5.78 -13.41
CA GLY A 450 15.86 -5.58 -12.43
C GLY A 450 15.42 -5.70 -11.00
N GLY A 451 14.19 -5.31 -10.66
CA GLY A 451 13.63 -5.45 -9.34
C GLY A 451 13.57 -6.88 -8.80
N LEU A 452 13.48 -7.90 -9.69
CA LEU A 452 13.52 -9.32 -9.30
C LEU A 452 14.83 -9.68 -8.61
N PHE A 453 15.96 -9.23 -9.17
CA PHE A 453 17.30 -9.52 -8.68
C PHE A 453 17.69 -8.56 -7.55
N ALA A 454 17.38 -7.28 -7.69
CA ALA A 454 17.66 -6.28 -6.67
C ALA A 454 17.02 -6.64 -5.31
N ASN A 455 15.83 -7.23 -5.31
CA ASN A 455 15.13 -7.64 -4.09
C ASN A 455 15.87 -8.73 -3.29
N LEU A 456 16.78 -9.49 -3.90
CA LEU A 456 17.61 -10.46 -3.17
C LEU A 456 18.47 -9.78 -2.10
N VAL A 457 18.94 -8.57 -2.38
CA VAL A 457 19.80 -7.79 -1.48
C VAL A 457 18.98 -6.73 -0.74
N ILE A 458 18.09 -6.02 -1.46
CA ILE A 458 17.33 -4.90 -0.88
C ILE A 458 16.34 -5.38 0.19
N THR A 459 15.71 -6.55 0.02
CA THR A 459 14.74 -7.05 1.01
C THR A 459 15.37 -7.29 2.38
N PRO A 460 16.49 -8.04 2.53
CA PRO A 460 17.14 -8.20 3.84
C PRO A 460 17.76 -6.90 4.34
N ALA A 461 18.32 -6.06 3.45
CA ALA A 461 18.85 -4.77 3.85
C ALA A 461 17.74 -3.86 4.42
N ALA A 462 16.58 -3.77 3.76
CA ALA A 462 15.43 -3.03 4.26
C ALA A 462 14.90 -3.58 5.59
N PHE A 463 14.96 -4.91 5.81
CA PHE A 463 14.65 -5.50 7.11
C PHE A 463 15.57 -4.94 8.19
N MET A 464 16.88 -4.93 7.94
CA MET A 464 17.88 -4.40 8.89
C MET A 464 17.70 -2.90 9.13
N VAL A 465 17.40 -2.12 8.07
CA VAL A 465 17.08 -0.69 8.19
C VAL A 465 15.91 -0.49 9.16
N VAL A 466 14.81 -1.24 8.98
CA VAL A 466 13.62 -1.10 9.82
C VAL A 466 13.90 -1.52 11.26
N VAL A 467 14.55 -2.66 11.48
CA VAL A 467 14.85 -3.16 12.83
C VAL A 467 15.81 -2.23 13.55
N ALA A 468 16.94 -1.89 12.92
CA ALA A 468 17.92 -0.99 13.51
C ALA A 468 17.33 0.41 13.73
N GLY A 469 16.57 0.96 12.77
CA GLY A 469 15.92 2.25 12.91
C GLY A 469 14.87 2.28 14.04
N CYS A 470 14.07 1.22 14.21
CA CYS A 470 13.15 1.09 15.34
C CYS A 470 13.91 1.03 16.68
N MET A 471 15.02 0.27 16.74
CA MET A 471 15.89 0.22 17.92
C MET A 471 16.50 1.59 18.20
N GLY A 472 17.01 2.28 17.18
CA GLY A 472 17.54 3.64 17.29
C GLY A 472 16.50 4.62 17.84
N LEU A 473 15.26 4.56 17.30
CA LEU A 473 14.17 5.40 17.78
C LEU A 473 13.84 5.13 19.26
N VAL A 474 13.70 3.86 19.66
CA VAL A 474 13.38 3.49 21.05
C VAL A 474 14.52 3.88 22.00
N THR A 475 15.75 3.52 21.66
CA THR A 475 16.93 3.79 22.52
C THR A 475 17.27 5.28 22.62
N SER A 476 16.84 6.11 21.66
CA SER A 476 17.03 7.57 21.68
C SER A 476 16.36 8.28 22.86
N TYR A 477 15.42 7.63 23.53
CA TYR A 477 14.80 8.14 24.76
C TYR A 477 15.63 7.87 26.03
N PHE A 478 16.57 6.92 25.93
CA PHE A 478 17.39 6.49 27.08
C PHE A 478 18.86 6.90 26.92
N SER A 479 19.42 6.77 25.71
CA SER A 479 20.83 7.04 25.45
C SER A 479 21.06 7.46 24.00
N VAL A 480 21.59 8.66 23.80
CA VAL A 480 21.95 9.17 22.46
C VAL A 480 23.05 8.32 21.82
N ALA A 481 24.05 7.88 22.59
CA ALA A 481 25.15 7.05 22.05
C ALA A 481 24.66 5.72 21.48
N VAL A 482 23.76 5.04 22.20
CA VAL A 482 23.16 3.76 21.73
C VAL A 482 22.27 4.00 20.52
N ALA A 483 21.50 5.08 20.52
CA ALA A 483 20.67 5.46 19.36
C ALA A 483 21.53 5.73 18.12
N THR A 484 22.62 6.49 18.26
CA THR A 484 23.58 6.78 17.19
C THR A 484 24.14 5.49 16.59
N PHE A 485 24.56 4.53 17.43
CA PHE A 485 25.03 3.23 16.96
C PHE A 485 23.98 2.53 16.07
N PHE A 486 22.73 2.41 16.53
CA PHE A 486 21.68 1.77 15.74
C PHE A 486 21.33 2.54 14.47
N ASN A 487 21.32 3.87 14.51
CA ASN A 487 21.09 4.71 13.34
C ASN A 487 22.24 4.54 12.31
N GLN A 488 23.49 4.44 12.74
CA GLN A 488 24.62 4.16 11.85
C GLN A 488 24.49 2.79 11.19
N VAL A 489 24.07 1.75 11.94
CA VAL A 489 23.75 0.44 11.37
C VAL A 489 22.62 0.56 10.34
N SER A 490 21.54 1.27 10.66
CA SER A 490 20.45 1.54 9.72
C SER A 490 20.95 2.28 8.48
N GLY A 491 21.78 3.31 8.64
CA GLY A 491 22.39 4.08 7.56
C GLY A 491 23.29 3.23 6.65
N LEU A 492 24.09 2.32 7.23
CA LEU A 492 24.92 1.38 6.47
C LEU A 492 24.07 0.48 5.56
N PHE A 493 23.00 -0.11 6.09
CA PHE A 493 22.09 -0.92 5.27
C PHE A 493 21.31 -0.09 4.25
N THR A 494 20.99 1.17 4.55
CA THR A 494 20.43 2.12 3.56
C THR A 494 21.42 2.35 2.42
N GLN A 495 22.73 2.51 2.72
CA GLN A 495 23.77 2.66 1.71
C GLN A 495 23.88 1.40 0.82
N ILE A 496 23.77 0.20 1.40
CA ILE A 496 23.74 -1.06 0.63
C ILE A 496 22.56 -1.07 -0.35
N THR A 497 21.37 -0.58 0.07
CA THR A 497 20.22 -0.48 -0.84
C THR A 497 20.48 0.52 -1.97
N VAL A 498 21.19 1.63 -1.71
CA VAL A 498 21.57 2.60 -2.73
C VAL A 498 22.50 1.96 -3.76
N TRP A 499 23.61 1.35 -3.33
CA TRP A 499 24.56 0.69 -4.23
C TRP A 499 23.90 -0.40 -5.08
N THR A 500 23.02 -1.20 -4.48
CA THR A 500 22.29 -2.23 -5.21
C THR A 500 21.36 -1.63 -6.26
N ALA A 501 20.66 -0.55 -5.93
CA ALA A 501 19.76 0.14 -6.86
C ALA A 501 20.53 0.82 -8.00
N GLU A 502 21.66 1.47 -7.71
CA GLU A 502 22.55 2.08 -8.71
C GLU A 502 23.10 1.03 -9.67
N PHE A 503 23.66 -0.06 -9.14
CA PHE A 503 24.16 -1.17 -9.95
C PHE A 503 23.06 -1.73 -10.86
N THR A 504 21.88 -2.03 -10.31
CA THR A 504 20.76 -2.58 -11.07
C THR A 504 20.24 -1.60 -12.14
N ALA A 505 20.20 -0.29 -11.82
CA ALA A 505 19.74 0.73 -12.76
C ALA A 505 20.69 0.93 -13.95
N GLN A 506 21.98 0.62 -13.79
CA GLN A 506 23.02 0.72 -14.83
C GLN A 506 23.09 -0.54 -15.71
N CYS A 507 22.59 -1.69 -15.24
CA CYS A 507 22.62 -2.92 -16.01
C CYS A 507 21.70 -2.84 -17.24
N PRO A 508 22.19 -3.15 -18.46
CA PRO A 508 21.37 -3.12 -19.66
C PRO A 508 20.24 -4.15 -19.59
N GLY A 509 19.05 -3.80 -20.09
CA GLY A 509 17.87 -4.67 -20.07
C GLY A 509 17.12 -4.75 -18.74
N MET A 510 17.63 -4.13 -17.66
CA MET A 510 16.96 -4.14 -16.34
C MET A 510 15.88 -3.07 -16.20
N ASN A 511 15.84 -2.11 -17.10
CA ASN A 511 14.79 -1.09 -17.23
C ASN A 511 14.42 -0.92 -18.69
N LEU A 512 13.19 -1.29 -19.05
CA LEU A 512 12.67 -1.22 -20.41
C LEU A 512 11.56 -0.18 -20.46
N GLU A 513 11.76 0.86 -21.27
CA GLU A 513 10.69 1.80 -21.59
C GLU A 513 9.83 1.21 -22.71
N ILE A 514 8.54 1.12 -22.49
CA ILE A 514 7.57 0.55 -23.42
C ILE A 514 6.43 1.53 -23.67
N ALA A 515 5.73 1.37 -24.78
CA ALA A 515 4.48 2.09 -25.01
C ALA A 515 3.48 1.73 -23.90
N LYS A 516 2.71 2.71 -23.46
CA LYS A 516 1.67 2.48 -22.44
C LYS A 516 0.62 1.52 -22.98
N TRP A 517 0.32 0.52 -22.17
CA TRP A 517 -0.70 -0.46 -22.53
C TRP A 517 -2.09 0.15 -22.51
N SER A 518 -2.95 -0.32 -23.42
CA SER A 518 -4.37 0.02 -23.38
C SER A 518 -5.10 -0.77 -22.26
N PRO A 519 -6.27 -0.31 -21.79
CA PRO A 519 -7.06 -1.07 -20.82
C PRO A 519 -7.40 -2.49 -21.29
N HIS A 520 -7.60 -2.68 -22.59
CA HIS A 520 -7.88 -4.00 -23.17
C HIS A 520 -6.70 -4.97 -23.03
N MET A 521 -5.47 -4.49 -23.27
CA MET A 521 -4.25 -5.30 -23.04
C MET A 521 -4.11 -5.71 -21.57
N VAL A 522 -4.40 -4.79 -20.64
CA VAL A 522 -4.39 -5.08 -19.21
C VAL A 522 -5.42 -6.16 -18.86
N ALA A 523 -6.65 -6.05 -19.38
CA ALA A 523 -7.71 -7.03 -19.15
C ALA A 523 -7.34 -8.40 -19.72
N LEU A 524 -6.81 -8.47 -20.94
CA LEU A 524 -6.36 -9.72 -21.58
C LEU A 524 -5.25 -10.38 -20.77
N TYR A 525 -4.27 -9.61 -20.30
CA TYR A 525 -3.19 -10.12 -19.47
C TYR A 525 -3.71 -10.72 -18.16
N PHE A 526 -4.58 -10.02 -17.44
CA PHE A 526 -5.16 -10.55 -16.20
C PHE A 526 -6.02 -11.80 -16.43
N THR A 527 -6.73 -11.88 -17.56
CA THR A 527 -7.43 -13.11 -17.94
C THR A 527 -6.45 -14.27 -18.08
N GLY A 528 -5.31 -14.05 -18.74
CA GLY A 528 -4.24 -15.05 -18.85
C GLY A 528 -3.65 -15.45 -17.48
N VAL A 529 -3.43 -14.48 -16.58
CA VAL A 529 -2.93 -14.75 -15.21
C VAL A 529 -3.93 -15.57 -14.39
N ILE A 530 -5.24 -15.29 -14.52
CA ILE A 530 -6.29 -16.05 -13.83
C ILE A 530 -6.35 -17.48 -14.36
N LEU A 531 -6.30 -17.66 -15.69
CA LEU A 531 -6.25 -18.98 -16.32
C LEU A 531 -5.01 -19.76 -15.85
N PHE A 532 -3.85 -19.11 -15.84
CA PHE A 532 -2.60 -19.70 -15.35
C PHE A 532 -2.70 -20.14 -13.88
N ALA A 533 -3.27 -19.29 -13.01
CA ALA A 533 -3.51 -19.64 -11.61
C ALA A 533 -4.43 -20.86 -11.47
N PHE A 534 -5.47 -20.95 -12.31
CA PHE A 534 -6.38 -22.10 -12.34
C PHE A 534 -5.67 -23.37 -12.76
N LEU A 535 -4.84 -23.32 -13.82
CA LEU A 535 -4.06 -24.46 -14.31
C LEU A 535 -3.03 -24.95 -13.29
N LEU A 536 -2.31 -24.07 -12.63
CA LEU A 536 -1.38 -24.43 -11.55
C LEU A 536 -2.11 -25.19 -10.43
N ARG A 537 -3.27 -24.69 -10.04
CA ARG A 537 -4.05 -25.28 -8.94
C ARG A 537 -4.69 -26.64 -9.33
N SER A 538 -5.06 -26.81 -10.58
CA SER A 538 -5.58 -28.10 -11.09
C SER A 538 -4.51 -29.18 -11.09
N ARG A 539 -3.25 -28.83 -11.41
CA ARG A 539 -2.09 -29.75 -11.33
C ARG A 539 -1.82 -30.19 -9.89
N ASP A 540 -1.82 -29.27 -8.93
CA ASP A 540 -1.63 -29.58 -7.51
C ASP A 540 -2.74 -30.49 -6.96
N CYS A 541 -3.97 -30.36 -7.44
CA CYS A 541 -5.08 -31.23 -7.06
C CYS A 541 -4.93 -32.64 -7.63
N LYS A 542 -4.44 -32.79 -8.87
CA LYS A 542 -4.17 -34.09 -9.49
C LYS A 542 -3.01 -34.80 -8.80
N ALA A 543 -1.91 -34.10 -8.50
CA ALA A 543 -0.76 -34.67 -7.80
C ALA A 543 -1.13 -35.23 -6.41
N ARG A 544 -1.92 -34.48 -5.62
CA ARG A 544 -2.41 -34.95 -4.30
C ARG A 544 -3.46 -36.04 -4.39
N GLY A 545 -4.26 -36.10 -5.45
CA GLY A 545 -5.22 -37.16 -5.71
C GLY A 545 -4.56 -38.50 -6.03
N LEU A 546 -3.42 -38.47 -6.71
CA LEU A 546 -2.63 -39.66 -7.03
C LEU A 546 -1.89 -40.24 -5.82
N GLU A 547 -1.48 -39.41 -4.85
CA GLU A 547 -0.90 -39.89 -3.58
C GLU A 547 -1.93 -40.62 -2.68
N TRP A 548 -3.23 -40.35 -2.85
CA TRP A 548 -4.30 -41.03 -2.11
C TRP A 548 -4.67 -42.41 -2.68
N ILE A 549 -4.35 -42.65 -3.94
CA ILE A 549 -4.62 -43.95 -4.60
C ILE A 549 -3.44 -44.93 -4.40
N GLY A 550 -2.27 -44.42 -3.99
CA GLY A 550 -1.05 -45.21 -3.76
C GLY A 550 -0.76 -45.57 -2.28
N ARG A 551 -1.69 -45.26 -1.38
CA ARG A 551 -1.69 -45.69 0.03
C ARG A 551 -3.00 -46.46 0.33
#